data_a1da7b1a6a2a0f3df719eb1a5a00e202
#
_entry.id   a1da7b1a6a2a0f3df719eb1a5a00e202
#
_cell.length_a   1.000
_cell.length_b   1.000
_cell.length_c   1.000
_cell.angle_alpha   90.00
_cell.angle_beta   90.00
_cell.angle_gamma   90.00
#
_symmetry.space_group_name_H-M   'P 1'
#
loop_
_entity.id
_entity.type
_entity.pdbx_description
1 polymer ?
#
loop_
_entity_poly.entity_id
_entity_poly.type
_entity_poly.pdbx_seq_one_letter_code
_entity_poly.pdbx_strand_id
1 'polypeptide(L)'
;MDGKDKSLETRQRLLEAAGEVFANRGFRDATIREICEKAQANVAAVNYHFGDKEELYAAVFDYARTCAVAQFNELVSPTVPPEERLHAFVRAVLTRFYDEGRPAWLGKLVAREMIEPTKALDSLVNGQIRPNSERLRALVRELIGREIDEQELWRCAFSIAAQWLFYFHCGQVVKRLNPNQRFDTEELDRLAGHITKFSVSALKGWKS
;
A
#
# COMPACT_ATOMS: atom_id res chain seq x y z
N MET A 1 -23.81 27.50 4.35
CA MET A 1 -22.89 26.36 4.54
C MET A 1 -23.30 25.63 5.81
N ASP A 2 -23.78 24.43 5.65
CA ASP A 2 -24.50 23.69 6.70
C ASP A 2 -23.48 23.14 7.73
N GLY A 3 -23.86 22.99 9.00
CA GLY A 3 -22.99 22.50 10.07
C GLY A 3 -22.40 21.11 9.79
N LYS A 4 -23.03 20.36 8.90
CA LYS A 4 -22.58 19.05 8.41
C LYS A 4 -21.30 19.16 7.53
N ASP A 5 -21.18 20.19 6.69
CA ASP A 5 -20.01 20.42 5.85
C ASP A 5 -18.77 20.78 6.68
N LYS A 6 -18.92 21.64 7.69
CA LYS A 6 -17.84 21.99 8.62
C LYS A 6 -17.35 20.77 9.44
N SER A 7 -18.27 19.88 9.79
CA SER A 7 -17.93 18.65 10.53
C SER A 7 -17.09 17.68 9.68
N LEU A 8 -17.46 17.50 8.41
CA LEU A 8 -16.71 16.65 7.46
C LEU A 8 -15.32 17.24 7.16
N GLU A 9 -15.23 18.55 6.97
CA GLU A 9 -13.96 19.24 6.75
C GLU A 9 -13.02 19.11 7.96
N THR A 10 -13.56 19.23 9.18
CA THR A 10 -12.77 19.06 10.42
C THR A 10 -12.28 17.61 10.53
N ARG A 11 -13.13 16.61 10.23
CA ARG A 11 -12.76 15.21 10.23
C ARG A 11 -11.62 14.93 9.27
N GLN A 12 -11.66 15.48 8.06
CA GLN A 12 -10.62 15.29 7.04
C GLN A 12 -9.29 15.93 7.48
N ARG A 13 -9.30 17.17 7.98
CA ARG A 13 -8.09 17.82 8.51
C ARG A 13 -7.44 17.01 9.64
N LEU A 14 -8.25 16.43 10.52
CA LEU A 14 -7.76 15.57 11.59
C LEU A 14 -7.10 14.31 11.04
N LEU A 15 -7.65 13.65 10.00
CA LEU A 15 -7.06 12.48 9.37
C LEU A 15 -5.72 12.80 8.71
N GLU A 16 -5.62 13.91 7.99
CA GLU A 16 -4.39 14.35 7.33
C GLU A 16 -3.30 14.69 8.35
N ALA A 17 -3.64 15.48 9.36
CA ALA A 17 -2.71 15.84 10.44
C ALA A 17 -2.26 14.60 11.23
N ALA A 18 -3.18 13.69 11.54
CA ALA A 18 -2.88 12.45 12.24
C ALA A 18 -1.96 11.55 11.42
N GLY A 19 -2.21 11.41 10.11
CA GLY A 19 -1.35 10.66 9.21
C GLY A 19 0.09 11.15 9.23
N GLU A 20 0.30 12.46 9.15
CA GLU A 20 1.64 13.04 9.22
C GLU A 20 2.31 12.86 10.59
N VAL A 21 1.57 13.09 11.68
CA VAL A 21 2.12 12.96 13.04
C VAL A 21 2.47 11.50 13.33
N PHE A 22 1.58 10.56 13.02
CA PHE A 22 1.84 9.14 13.20
C PHE A 22 2.99 8.63 12.32
N ALA A 23 3.08 9.06 11.08
CA ALA A 23 4.21 8.70 10.21
C ALA A 23 5.56 9.21 10.76
N ASN A 24 5.57 10.38 11.39
CA ASN A 24 6.79 10.99 11.92
C ASN A 24 7.18 10.49 13.30
N ARG A 25 6.23 10.36 14.22
CA ARG A 25 6.46 10.00 15.63
C ARG A 25 6.27 8.51 15.91
N GLY A 26 5.46 7.82 15.10
CA GLY A 26 4.92 6.50 15.42
C GLY A 26 3.68 6.57 16.30
N PHE A 27 3.00 5.44 16.43
CA PHE A 27 1.77 5.37 17.23
C PHE A 27 2.03 5.70 18.70
N ARG A 28 3.12 5.18 19.32
CA ARG A 28 3.39 5.33 20.75
C ARG A 28 3.62 6.77 21.15
N ASP A 29 4.50 7.48 20.44
CA ASP A 29 4.99 8.80 20.82
C ASP A 29 4.11 9.95 20.28
N ALA A 30 3.26 9.71 19.31
CA ALA A 30 2.28 10.68 18.83
C ALA A 30 1.26 11.02 19.92
N THR A 31 0.88 12.28 20.04
CA THR A 31 -0.13 12.73 21.01
C THR A 31 -1.34 13.34 20.29
N ILE A 32 -2.55 13.13 20.87
CA ILE A 32 -3.77 13.76 20.38
C ILE A 32 -3.64 15.28 20.36
N ARG A 33 -2.93 15.85 21.33
CA ARG A 33 -2.71 17.29 21.40
C ARG A 33 -1.93 17.81 20.18
N GLU A 34 -0.81 17.15 19.82
CA GLU A 34 0.00 17.49 18.65
C GLU A 34 -0.81 17.39 17.34
N ILE A 35 -1.65 16.35 17.24
CA ILE A 35 -2.55 16.16 16.09
C ILE A 35 -3.57 17.30 16.01
N CYS A 36 -4.20 17.67 17.13
CA CYS A 36 -5.18 18.76 17.20
C CYS A 36 -4.56 20.11 16.88
N GLU A 37 -3.37 20.43 17.41
CA GLU A 37 -2.63 21.64 17.10
C GLU A 37 -2.36 21.75 15.59
N LYS A 38 -1.87 20.66 14.97
CA LYS A 38 -1.62 20.62 13.52
C LYS A 38 -2.89 20.72 12.69
N ALA A 39 -3.97 20.08 13.10
CA ALA A 39 -5.28 20.12 12.41
C ALA A 39 -6.06 21.44 12.64
N GLN A 40 -5.58 22.32 13.51
CA GLN A 40 -6.34 23.48 13.99
C GLN A 40 -7.73 23.08 14.51
N ALA A 41 -7.77 22.02 15.32
CA ALA A 41 -8.96 21.46 15.93
C ALA A 41 -8.77 21.33 17.45
N ASN A 42 -9.85 21.09 18.17
CA ASN A 42 -9.79 20.81 19.61
C ASN A 42 -9.86 19.30 19.90
N VAL A 43 -9.44 18.90 21.11
CA VAL A 43 -9.45 17.49 21.53
C VAL A 43 -10.86 16.90 21.53
N ALA A 44 -11.89 17.70 21.81
CA ALA A 44 -13.28 17.26 21.77
C ALA A 44 -13.70 16.81 20.35
N ALA A 45 -13.13 17.39 19.30
CA ALA A 45 -13.39 16.98 17.92
C ALA A 45 -12.83 15.57 17.65
N VAL A 46 -11.66 15.22 18.18
CA VAL A 46 -11.13 13.84 18.06
C VAL A 46 -12.04 12.85 18.75
N ASN A 47 -12.44 13.13 19.99
CA ASN A 47 -13.36 12.26 20.74
C ASN A 47 -14.71 12.11 20.02
N TYR A 48 -15.21 13.19 19.43
CA TYR A 48 -16.49 13.18 18.71
C TYR A 48 -16.42 12.36 17.41
N HIS A 49 -15.34 12.51 16.61
CA HIS A 49 -15.22 11.88 15.29
C HIS A 49 -14.64 10.48 15.31
N PHE A 50 -13.80 10.18 16.29
CA PHE A 50 -12.99 8.97 16.29
C PHE A 50 -13.01 8.21 17.63
N GLY A 51 -13.46 8.83 18.73
CA GLY A 51 -13.44 8.18 20.04
C GLY A 51 -12.09 8.34 20.74
N ASP A 52 -11.08 7.60 20.29
CA ASP A 52 -9.76 7.61 20.91
C ASP A 52 -8.61 7.64 19.87
N LYS A 53 -7.37 7.54 20.36
CA LYS A 53 -6.17 7.55 19.54
C LYS A 53 -6.03 6.29 18.67
N GLU A 54 -6.48 5.14 19.17
CA GLU A 54 -6.41 3.86 18.45
C GLU A 54 -7.39 3.87 17.27
N GLU A 55 -8.61 4.33 17.51
CA GLU A 55 -9.64 4.48 16.47
C GLU A 55 -9.27 5.53 15.43
N LEU A 56 -8.68 6.67 15.86
CA LEU A 56 -8.14 7.67 14.94
C LEU A 56 -7.02 7.06 14.07
N TYR A 57 -6.12 6.27 14.66
CA TYR A 57 -5.03 5.61 13.94
C TYR A 57 -5.56 4.64 12.88
N ALA A 58 -6.53 3.80 13.23
CA ALA A 58 -7.21 2.90 12.31
C ALA A 58 -7.92 3.66 11.18
N ALA A 59 -8.62 4.76 11.51
CA ALA A 59 -9.31 5.59 10.55
C ALA A 59 -8.36 6.26 9.54
N VAL A 60 -7.10 6.54 9.91
CA VAL A 60 -6.08 7.07 9.00
C VAL A 60 -5.74 6.04 7.90
N PHE A 61 -5.64 4.75 8.22
CA PHE A 61 -5.44 3.70 7.20
C PHE A 61 -6.65 3.53 6.30
N ASP A 62 -7.87 3.61 6.86
CA ASP A 62 -9.09 3.54 6.07
C ASP A 62 -9.21 4.74 5.11
N TYR A 63 -8.90 5.93 5.56
CA TYR A 63 -8.85 7.14 4.73
C TYR A 63 -7.85 6.97 3.58
N ALA A 64 -6.64 6.51 3.89
CA ALA A 64 -5.62 6.24 2.88
C ALA A 64 -6.05 5.17 1.85
N ARG A 65 -6.84 4.18 2.29
CA ARG A 65 -7.42 3.17 1.40
C ARG A 65 -8.42 3.78 0.41
N THR A 66 -9.29 4.67 0.86
CA THR A 66 -10.29 5.31 -0.03
C THR A 66 -9.64 6.16 -1.12
N CYS A 67 -8.51 6.80 -0.84
CA CYS A 67 -7.73 7.53 -1.84
C CYS A 67 -7.12 6.62 -2.92
N ALA A 68 -7.09 5.32 -2.70
CA ALA A 68 -6.32 4.37 -3.50
C ALA A 68 -7.13 3.29 -4.25
N VAL A 69 -8.43 3.14 -3.96
CA VAL A 69 -9.26 1.99 -4.44
C VAL A 69 -9.65 2.09 -5.92
N ALA A 70 -9.67 3.27 -6.51
CA ALA A 70 -10.24 3.47 -7.85
C ALA A 70 -9.52 2.75 -9.01
N GLN A 71 -8.24 2.38 -8.85
CA GLN A 71 -7.42 1.89 -9.97
C GLN A 71 -7.31 0.37 -10.11
N PHE A 72 -7.62 -0.41 -9.08
CA PHE A 72 -7.41 -1.87 -9.12
C PHE A 72 -8.54 -2.67 -9.76
N ASN A 73 -9.75 -2.12 -9.83
CA ASN A 73 -10.94 -2.88 -10.27
C ASN A 73 -11.08 -3.01 -11.80
N GLU A 74 -10.39 -2.21 -12.59
CA GLU A 74 -10.52 -2.20 -14.05
C GLU A 74 -9.50 -3.07 -14.80
N LEU A 75 -8.49 -3.60 -14.12
CA LEU A 75 -7.26 -4.05 -14.79
C LEU A 75 -7.25 -5.50 -15.28
N VAL A 76 -8.28 -6.33 -15.07
CA VAL A 76 -8.06 -7.75 -15.37
C VAL A 76 -9.31 -8.48 -15.90
N SER A 77 -9.52 -8.36 -17.20
CA SER A 77 -10.39 -9.35 -17.88
C SER A 77 -9.69 -10.73 -17.87
N PRO A 78 -10.39 -11.82 -17.49
CA PRO A 78 -9.87 -13.19 -17.57
C PRO A 78 -9.43 -13.61 -18.98
N THR A 79 -9.86 -12.88 -20.01
CA THR A 79 -9.52 -13.15 -21.42
C THR A 79 -8.11 -12.69 -21.80
N VAL A 80 -7.46 -11.87 -20.97
CA VAL A 80 -6.08 -11.39 -21.17
C VAL A 80 -5.10 -12.46 -20.69
N PRO A 81 -3.98 -12.74 -21.40
CA PRO A 81 -2.98 -13.71 -20.97
C PRO A 81 -2.47 -13.43 -19.55
N PRO A 82 -2.19 -14.49 -18.74
CA PRO A 82 -1.78 -14.31 -17.35
C PRO A 82 -0.49 -13.52 -17.17
N GLU A 83 0.40 -13.53 -18.16
CA GLU A 83 1.65 -12.73 -18.15
C GLU A 83 1.34 -11.22 -18.26
N GLU A 84 0.43 -10.84 -19.15
CA GLU A 84 0.01 -9.44 -19.30
C GLU A 84 -0.77 -8.95 -18.08
N ARG A 85 -1.58 -9.83 -17.49
CA ARG A 85 -2.27 -9.54 -16.22
C ARG A 85 -1.29 -9.34 -15.07
N LEU A 86 -0.23 -10.14 -14.99
CA LEU A 86 0.82 -9.95 -13.98
C LEU A 86 1.54 -8.62 -14.20
N HIS A 87 1.87 -8.27 -15.44
CA HIS A 87 2.46 -6.96 -15.76
C HIS A 87 1.56 -5.81 -15.30
N ALA A 88 0.28 -5.84 -15.66
CA ALA A 88 -0.69 -4.82 -15.26
C ALA A 88 -0.83 -4.73 -13.73
N PHE A 89 -0.84 -5.87 -13.04
CA PHE A 89 -0.89 -5.94 -11.58
C PHE A 89 0.35 -5.29 -10.95
N VAL A 90 1.56 -5.68 -11.37
CA VAL A 90 2.82 -5.12 -10.84
C VAL A 90 2.91 -3.64 -11.12
N ARG A 91 2.56 -3.21 -12.34
CA ARG A 91 2.53 -1.80 -12.72
C ARG A 91 1.58 -0.99 -11.83
N ALA A 92 0.37 -1.50 -11.58
CA ALA A 92 -0.59 -0.84 -10.71
C ALA A 92 -0.08 -0.70 -9.26
N VAL A 93 0.60 -1.74 -8.73
CA VAL A 93 1.23 -1.67 -7.40
C VAL A 93 2.32 -0.62 -7.36
N LEU A 94 3.23 -0.61 -8.35
CA LEU A 94 4.33 0.35 -8.43
C LEU A 94 3.81 1.78 -8.58
N THR A 95 2.90 2.02 -9.53
CA THR A 95 2.29 3.34 -9.73
C THR A 95 1.66 3.84 -8.43
N ARG A 96 0.94 2.98 -7.71
CA ARG A 96 0.34 3.32 -6.43
C ARG A 96 1.38 3.74 -5.38
N PHE A 97 2.57 3.13 -5.35
CA PHE A 97 3.60 3.50 -4.40
C PHE A 97 4.23 4.88 -4.69
N TYR A 98 4.24 5.28 -5.95
CA TYR A 98 4.87 6.53 -6.42
C TYR A 98 3.86 7.59 -6.89
N ASP A 99 2.56 7.35 -6.69
CA ASP A 99 1.50 8.30 -7.04
C ASP A 99 1.59 9.58 -6.19
N GLU A 100 1.77 10.71 -6.84
CA GLU A 100 1.84 12.04 -6.22
C GLU A 100 0.50 12.48 -5.60
N GLY A 101 -0.61 11.90 -6.03
CA GLY A 101 -1.94 12.16 -5.45
C GLY A 101 -2.17 11.51 -4.09
N ARG A 102 -1.26 10.66 -3.62
CA ARG A 102 -1.33 10.04 -2.30
C ARG A 102 -0.76 10.95 -1.24
N PRO A 103 -1.32 10.91 -0.01
CA PRO A 103 -0.68 11.58 1.11
C PRO A 103 0.79 11.14 1.25
N ALA A 104 1.71 12.10 1.20
CA ALA A 104 3.16 11.84 1.24
C ALA A 104 3.60 11.04 2.48
N TRP A 105 2.84 11.12 3.57
CA TRP A 105 3.09 10.41 4.81
C TRP A 105 2.73 8.91 4.78
N LEU A 106 1.89 8.48 3.83
CA LEU A 106 1.32 7.12 3.85
C LEU A 106 2.37 6.03 3.72
N GLY A 107 3.32 6.18 2.82
CA GLY A 107 4.40 5.19 2.65
C GLY A 107 5.20 4.98 3.93
N LYS A 108 5.51 6.08 4.63
CA LYS A 108 6.24 6.04 5.90
C LYS A 108 5.42 5.42 7.03
N LEU A 109 4.11 5.71 7.05
CA LEU A 109 3.19 5.13 8.03
C LEU A 109 3.08 3.62 7.86
N VAL A 110 2.87 3.14 6.62
CA VAL A 110 2.81 1.69 6.30
C VAL A 110 4.13 1.01 6.65
N ALA A 111 5.27 1.60 6.30
CA ALA A 111 6.57 1.04 6.65
C ALA A 111 6.77 0.90 8.16
N ARG A 112 6.30 1.88 8.95
CA ARG A 112 6.33 1.79 10.41
C ARG A 112 5.46 0.65 10.93
N GLU A 113 4.25 0.52 10.42
CA GLU A 113 3.31 -0.53 10.84
C GLU A 113 3.87 -1.94 10.57
N MET A 114 4.70 -2.10 9.52
CA MET A 114 5.39 -3.37 9.23
C MET A 114 6.51 -3.69 10.25
N ILE A 115 7.11 -2.69 10.88
CA ILE A 115 8.22 -2.84 11.82
C ILE A 115 7.73 -2.86 13.28
N GLU A 116 6.79 -1.98 13.60
CA GLU A 116 6.20 -1.83 14.93
C GLU A 116 4.68 -2.03 14.84
N PRO A 117 4.21 -3.29 14.71
CA PRO A 117 2.81 -3.57 14.44
C PRO A 117 1.90 -3.15 15.60
N THR A 118 0.77 -2.57 15.26
CA THR A 118 -0.37 -2.29 16.15
C THR A 118 -1.59 -3.11 15.73
N LYS A 119 -2.74 -2.89 16.37
CA LYS A 119 -4.02 -3.50 15.94
C LYS A 119 -4.44 -3.05 14.51
N ALA A 120 -3.93 -1.91 14.03
CA ALA A 120 -4.21 -1.43 12.69
C ALA A 120 -3.61 -2.32 11.58
N LEU A 121 -2.58 -3.13 11.90
CA LEU A 121 -2.03 -4.10 10.95
C LEU A 121 -3.07 -5.11 10.48
N ASP A 122 -3.95 -5.59 11.37
CA ASP A 122 -5.01 -6.53 11.02
C ASP A 122 -5.98 -5.91 10.00
N SER A 123 -6.36 -4.66 10.20
CA SER A 123 -7.21 -3.91 9.25
C SER A 123 -6.50 -3.70 7.91
N LEU A 124 -5.23 -3.34 7.92
CA LEU A 124 -4.41 -3.17 6.71
C LEU A 124 -4.28 -4.50 5.95
N VAL A 125 -3.99 -5.58 6.68
CA VAL A 125 -3.86 -6.94 6.09
C VAL A 125 -5.19 -7.37 5.48
N ASN A 126 -6.27 -7.32 6.22
CA ASN A 126 -7.57 -7.82 5.76
C ASN A 126 -8.18 -6.92 4.68
N GLY A 127 -8.04 -5.61 4.81
CA GLY A 127 -8.65 -4.65 3.88
C GLY A 127 -7.90 -4.47 2.56
N GLN A 128 -6.60 -4.73 2.52
CA GLN A 128 -5.77 -4.40 1.35
C GLN A 128 -4.76 -5.48 0.97
N ILE A 129 -3.96 -5.97 1.93
CA ILE A 129 -2.85 -6.88 1.59
C ILE A 129 -3.38 -8.23 1.18
N ARG A 130 -4.32 -8.79 1.94
CA ARG A 130 -4.91 -10.12 1.66
C ARG A 130 -5.59 -10.19 0.29
N PRO A 131 -6.51 -9.29 -0.10
CA PRO A 131 -7.13 -9.33 -1.42
C PRO A 131 -6.12 -9.27 -2.57
N ASN A 132 -5.08 -8.44 -2.43
CA ASN A 132 -4.03 -8.33 -3.45
C ASN A 132 -3.14 -9.58 -3.49
N SER A 133 -2.83 -10.16 -2.33
CA SER A 133 -2.06 -11.40 -2.25
C SER A 133 -2.82 -12.58 -2.85
N GLU A 134 -4.13 -12.68 -2.65
CA GLU A 134 -4.97 -13.71 -3.25
C GLU A 134 -5.05 -13.56 -4.78
N ARG A 135 -5.16 -12.34 -5.29
CA ARG A 135 -5.09 -12.08 -6.74
C ARG A 135 -3.74 -12.49 -7.33
N LEU A 136 -2.65 -12.11 -6.67
CA LEU A 136 -1.30 -12.51 -7.10
C LEU A 136 -1.14 -14.03 -7.09
N ARG A 137 -1.60 -14.71 -6.05
CA ARG A 137 -1.58 -16.18 -5.97
C ARG A 137 -2.35 -16.85 -7.10
N ALA A 138 -3.53 -16.33 -7.43
CA ALA A 138 -4.31 -16.83 -8.55
C ALA A 138 -3.54 -16.70 -9.87
N LEU A 139 -2.92 -15.55 -10.13
CA LEU A 139 -2.06 -15.34 -11.31
C LEU A 139 -0.86 -16.28 -11.33
N VAL A 140 -0.19 -16.47 -10.20
CA VAL A 140 0.95 -17.40 -10.08
C VAL A 140 0.53 -18.83 -10.37
N ARG A 141 -0.61 -19.28 -9.85
CA ARG A 141 -1.15 -20.63 -10.12
C ARG A 141 -1.41 -20.84 -11.62
N GLU A 142 -2.02 -19.85 -12.29
CA GLU A 142 -2.24 -19.91 -13.74
C GLU A 142 -0.92 -19.95 -14.54
N LEU A 143 0.08 -19.14 -14.14
CA LEU A 143 1.38 -19.08 -14.80
C LEU A 143 2.19 -20.39 -14.66
N ILE A 144 2.08 -21.07 -13.53
CA ILE A 144 2.71 -22.38 -13.30
C ILE A 144 2.00 -23.46 -14.12
N GLY A 145 0.67 -23.38 -14.30
CA GLY A 145 -0.10 -24.26 -15.19
C GLY A 145 -0.23 -25.71 -14.73
N ARG A 146 0.11 -26.03 -13.47
CA ARG A 146 0.00 -27.36 -12.86
C ARG A 146 -0.32 -27.24 -11.38
N GLU A 147 -0.69 -28.35 -10.76
CA GLU A 147 -0.87 -28.38 -9.31
C GLU A 147 0.45 -28.10 -8.59
N ILE A 148 0.35 -27.35 -7.52
CA ILE A 148 1.46 -26.94 -6.66
C ILE A 148 0.97 -26.89 -5.21
N ASP A 149 1.84 -27.25 -4.28
CA ASP A 149 1.57 -27.12 -2.86
C ASP A 149 1.25 -25.69 -2.46
N GLU A 150 0.31 -25.51 -1.54
CA GLU A 150 -0.14 -24.17 -1.10
C GLU A 150 0.99 -23.35 -0.46
N GLN A 151 1.89 -23.96 0.29
CA GLN A 151 3.03 -23.26 0.89
C GLN A 151 4.03 -22.79 -0.18
N GLU A 152 4.22 -23.62 -1.21
CA GLU A 152 5.09 -23.29 -2.33
C GLU A 152 4.49 -22.16 -3.18
N LEU A 153 3.17 -22.18 -3.37
CA LEU A 153 2.46 -21.10 -4.04
C LEU A 153 2.61 -19.76 -3.28
N TRP A 154 2.56 -19.77 -1.94
CA TRP A 154 2.84 -18.60 -1.13
C TRP A 154 4.29 -18.11 -1.28
N ARG A 155 5.28 -19.02 -1.30
CA ARG A 155 6.69 -18.68 -1.50
C ARG A 155 6.90 -17.98 -2.85
N CYS A 156 6.30 -18.51 -3.92
CA CYS A 156 6.33 -17.88 -5.24
C CYS A 156 5.71 -16.48 -5.23
N ALA A 157 4.52 -16.33 -4.65
CA ALA A 157 3.85 -15.04 -4.56
C ALA A 157 4.65 -14.02 -3.73
N PHE A 158 5.22 -14.43 -2.59
CA PHE A 158 6.07 -13.56 -1.77
C PHE A 158 7.38 -13.19 -2.47
N SER A 159 7.99 -14.10 -3.25
CA SER A 159 9.18 -13.80 -4.04
C SER A 159 8.92 -12.74 -5.11
N ILE A 160 7.74 -12.74 -5.71
CA ILE A 160 7.33 -11.70 -6.65
C ILE A 160 7.08 -10.38 -5.89
N ALA A 161 6.34 -10.44 -4.78
CA ALA A 161 6.02 -9.26 -3.98
C ALA A 161 7.28 -8.58 -3.41
N ALA A 162 8.26 -9.35 -2.98
CA ALA A 162 9.52 -8.83 -2.44
C ALA A 162 10.26 -7.92 -3.43
N GLN A 163 10.13 -8.14 -4.75
CA GLN A 163 10.82 -7.34 -5.75
C GLN A 163 10.32 -5.89 -5.74
N TRP A 164 9.01 -5.63 -5.77
CA TRP A 164 8.51 -4.25 -5.70
C TRP A 164 8.61 -3.65 -4.30
N LEU A 165 8.49 -4.47 -3.24
CA LEU A 165 8.67 -4.00 -1.86
C LEU A 165 10.09 -3.50 -1.62
N PHE A 166 11.10 -4.10 -2.24
CA PHE A 166 12.46 -3.61 -2.17
C PHE A 166 12.57 -2.19 -2.71
N TYR A 167 12.03 -1.91 -3.88
CA TYR A 167 12.03 -0.55 -4.44
C TYR A 167 11.27 0.43 -3.55
N PHE A 168 10.16 0.02 -3.00
CA PHE A 168 9.33 0.87 -2.15
C PHE A 168 10.02 1.20 -0.81
N HIS A 169 10.47 0.18 -0.08
CA HIS A 169 11.06 0.39 1.25
C HIS A 169 12.51 0.86 1.19
N CYS A 170 13.26 0.41 0.20
CA CYS A 170 14.68 0.69 0.05
C CYS A 170 14.98 1.76 -1.03
N GLY A 171 14.03 2.57 -1.46
CA GLY A 171 14.19 3.56 -2.52
C GLY A 171 15.40 4.51 -2.32
N GLN A 172 15.70 4.88 -1.08
CA GLN A 172 16.89 5.67 -0.76
C GLN A 172 18.21 4.89 -0.94
N VAL A 173 18.20 3.58 -0.72
CA VAL A 173 19.35 2.71 -1.00
C VAL A 173 19.48 2.52 -2.51
N VAL A 174 18.39 2.25 -3.19
CA VAL A 174 18.36 2.10 -4.66
C VAL A 174 18.96 3.32 -5.34
N LYS A 175 18.56 4.54 -4.96
CA LYS A 175 19.13 5.79 -5.53
C LYS A 175 20.62 5.99 -5.25
N ARG A 176 21.13 5.45 -4.14
CA ARG A 176 22.59 5.53 -3.84
C ARG A 176 23.39 4.49 -4.63
N LEU A 177 22.82 3.31 -4.87
CA LEU A 177 23.44 2.26 -5.68
C LEU A 177 23.36 2.56 -7.18
N ASN A 178 22.24 3.09 -7.61
CA ASN A 178 21.99 3.50 -8.99
C ASN A 178 21.44 4.93 -9.03
N PRO A 179 22.30 5.97 -9.08
CA PRO A 179 21.88 7.37 -9.09
C PRO A 179 20.97 7.74 -10.28
N ASN A 180 20.99 6.96 -11.35
CA ASN A 180 20.16 7.18 -12.54
C ASN A 180 18.77 6.55 -12.43
N GLN A 181 18.47 5.84 -11.34
CA GLN A 181 17.15 5.25 -11.13
C GLN A 181 16.08 6.33 -10.96
N ARG A 182 15.12 6.32 -11.88
CA ARG A 182 13.94 7.17 -11.82
C ARG A 182 12.74 6.34 -11.37
N PHE A 183 11.66 7.05 -11.02
CA PHE A 183 10.38 6.46 -10.64
C PHE A 183 9.22 7.22 -11.31
N ASP A 184 9.47 7.76 -12.51
CA ASP A 184 8.43 8.31 -13.37
C ASP A 184 7.61 7.21 -14.05
N THR A 185 6.51 7.59 -14.68
CA THR A 185 5.55 6.65 -15.28
C THR A 185 6.21 5.68 -16.27
N GLU A 186 7.15 6.17 -17.09
CA GLU A 186 7.84 5.35 -18.09
C GLU A 186 8.75 4.32 -17.43
N GLU A 187 9.52 4.74 -16.43
CA GLU A 187 10.43 3.85 -15.71
C GLU A 187 9.68 2.84 -14.83
N LEU A 188 8.56 3.23 -14.24
CA LEU A 188 7.70 2.30 -13.50
C LEU A 188 7.12 1.21 -14.42
N ASP A 189 6.79 1.53 -15.66
CA ASP A 189 6.34 0.55 -16.65
C ASP A 189 7.48 -0.41 -17.05
N ARG A 190 8.69 0.10 -17.28
CA ARG A 190 9.88 -0.73 -17.53
C ARG A 190 10.20 -1.65 -16.35
N LEU A 191 10.11 -1.13 -15.12
CA LEU A 191 10.33 -1.91 -13.92
C LEU A 191 9.27 -3.00 -13.76
N ALA A 192 8.01 -2.70 -14.04
CA ALA A 192 6.93 -3.69 -14.05
C ALA A 192 7.22 -4.80 -15.09
N GLY A 193 7.65 -4.43 -16.29
CA GLY A 193 8.06 -5.37 -17.33
C GLY A 193 9.23 -6.25 -16.90
N HIS A 194 10.25 -5.67 -16.26
CA HIS A 194 11.38 -6.42 -15.71
C HIS A 194 10.94 -7.44 -14.65
N ILE A 195 10.19 -7.01 -13.63
CA ILE A 195 9.70 -7.88 -12.56
C ILE A 195 8.84 -9.01 -13.14
N THR A 196 7.96 -8.69 -14.10
CA THR A 196 7.11 -9.69 -14.76
C THR A 196 7.94 -10.71 -15.51
N LYS A 197 8.85 -10.27 -16.38
CA LYS A 197 9.70 -11.16 -17.17
C LYS A 197 10.55 -12.08 -16.29
N PHE A 198 11.18 -11.52 -15.25
CA PHE A 198 11.99 -12.26 -14.30
C PHE A 198 11.15 -13.32 -13.58
N SER A 199 9.98 -12.93 -13.08
CA SER A 199 9.08 -13.82 -12.34
C SER A 199 8.51 -14.93 -13.22
N VAL A 200 8.04 -14.61 -14.42
CA VAL A 200 7.50 -15.58 -15.37
C VAL A 200 8.57 -16.59 -15.79
N SER A 201 9.80 -16.12 -16.03
CA SER A 201 10.93 -17.03 -16.38
C SER A 201 11.23 -18.01 -15.25
N ALA A 202 11.21 -17.54 -14.00
CA ALA A 202 11.39 -18.39 -12.82
C ALA A 202 10.24 -19.41 -12.68
N LEU A 203 8.98 -18.94 -12.78
CA LEU A 203 7.80 -19.80 -12.62
C LEU A 203 7.71 -20.90 -13.69
N LYS A 204 8.05 -20.59 -14.95
CA LYS A 204 8.08 -21.58 -16.05
C LYS A 204 9.18 -22.64 -15.88
N GLY A 205 10.29 -22.25 -15.25
CA GLY A 205 11.40 -23.15 -14.92
C GLY A 205 11.22 -23.92 -13.62
N TRP A 206 10.18 -23.63 -12.85
CA TRP A 206 9.93 -24.20 -11.54
C TRP A 206 9.60 -25.69 -11.65
N LYS A 207 10.55 -26.53 -11.28
CA LYS A 207 10.38 -27.98 -11.16
C LYS A 207 10.21 -28.29 -9.68
N SER A 208 9.14 -29.01 -9.34
CA SER A 208 8.94 -29.55 -7.98
C SER A 208 9.93 -30.68 -7.71
#